data_7759cd06f07be9962caf4f6b58b17b71
#
_entry.id   7759cd06f07be9962caf4f6b58b17b71
#
_cell.length_a   1.000
_cell.length_b   1.000
_cell.length_c   1.000
_cell.angle_alpha   90.00
_cell.angle_beta   90.00
_cell.angle_gamma   90.00
#
_symmetry.space_group_name_H-M   'P 1'
#
loop_
_entity.id
_entity.type
_entity.pdbx_description
1 polymer ?
#
loop_
_entity_poly.entity_id
_entity_poly.type
_entity_poly.pdbx_seq_one_letter_code
_entity_poly.pdbx_strand_id
1 'polypeptide(L)'
;MNNKEKLAVISEEMNCPCGSGKIYMDCCKDKRFKWVIDEKGKFHKSLELDEEVFEELEVLRSQFKETFGRDYEENDRVFYSSIIHQLNYFNDFIRTARKAGIEESHIYAYYKTDGLIVTELNKDQLSDKDIEEWREAIYEFEELMNEEFKDNQLNIVQAVLFVENALTNFLEKSFEQVELGLAKFIVDSNGDEFLNLNSFQVLDHKSFMEFCLYKTIKNLNAIKLLFEHGHKENALAIVRFLYDIYLNVIVYSKDVDFFNEKIVPLIGLEKGTHIRQSKHKIKDLTTGKVFNTKTTIYQLAQKAKKENPTVFELYESLFSDLSGYVHVNISVAGKYFSENDPYYELNEELIAGVLALLFSYLQLYEVVKLDHVSSKLRKDILYLANKISSEIKPFIEVLKSLEKNPIFNIMNKMLMHYTEEDHFTE
;
A
#
# COMPACT_ATOMS: atom_id res chain seq x y z
N MET A 1 -13.64 -35.76 27.67
CA MET A 1 -13.00 -37.10 27.66
C MET A 1 -11.70 -36.93 26.93
N ASN A 2 -10.59 -36.95 27.70
CA ASN A 2 -9.23 -36.83 27.14
C ASN A 2 -8.87 -38.13 26.41
N ASN A 3 -9.10 -38.19 25.10
CA ASN A 3 -8.40 -39.16 24.27
C ASN A 3 -6.93 -38.70 24.18
N LYS A 4 -6.10 -39.11 25.13
CA LYS A 4 -4.64 -39.09 24.92
C LYS A 4 -4.37 -40.10 23.82
N GLU A 5 -4.16 -39.63 22.59
CA GLU A 5 -3.64 -40.48 21.52
C GLU A 5 -2.38 -41.16 22.04
N LYS A 6 -2.31 -42.47 21.92
CA LYS A 6 -1.11 -43.22 22.33
C LYS A 6 -0.02 -42.97 21.33
N LEU A 7 0.88 -42.05 21.68
CA LEU A 7 2.09 -41.75 20.92
C LEU A 7 3.18 -42.70 21.34
N ALA A 8 3.84 -43.38 20.42
CA ALA A 8 4.99 -44.24 20.66
C ALA A 8 6.26 -43.60 20.11
N VAL A 9 7.34 -43.63 20.89
CA VAL A 9 8.67 -43.20 20.42
C VAL A 9 9.16 -44.16 19.35
N ILE A 10 9.72 -43.64 18.25
CA ILE A 10 10.23 -44.47 17.15
C ILE A 10 11.53 -45.20 17.54
N SER A 11 11.84 -46.32 16.84
CA SER A 11 13.08 -47.06 17.03
C SER A 11 14.29 -46.27 16.54
N GLU A 12 15.41 -46.38 17.25
CA GLU A 12 16.67 -45.72 16.92
C GLU A 12 17.26 -46.16 15.56
N GLU A 13 16.97 -47.38 15.14
CA GLU A 13 17.43 -47.95 13.87
C GLU A 13 16.53 -47.61 12.68
N MET A 14 15.41 -46.95 12.92
CA MET A 14 14.47 -46.54 11.87
C MET A 14 15.05 -45.37 11.06
N ASN A 15 14.70 -45.30 9.77
CA ASN A 15 15.00 -44.12 8.98
C ASN A 15 14.40 -42.90 9.65
N CYS A 16 15.19 -41.82 9.78
CA CYS A 16 14.72 -40.62 10.44
C CYS A 16 13.53 -39.99 9.69
N PRO A 17 12.39 -39.73 10.36
CA PRO A 17 11.22 -39.15 9.73
C PRO A 17 11.44 -37.75 9.18
N CYS A 18 12.55 -37.08 9.52
CA CYS A 18 12.89 -35.76 8.96
C CYS A 18 13.22 -35.80 7.46
N GLY A 19 13.41 -36.99 6.87
CA GLY A 19 13.71 -37.13 5.44
C GLY A 19 15.16 -36.91 5.04
N SER A 20 16.10 -36.85 6.02
CA SER A 20 17.55 -36.70 5.77
C SER A 20 18.20 -37.94 5.13
N GLY A 21 17.50 -39.06 5.06
CA GLY A 21 18.04 -40.34 4.59
C GLY A 21 18.93 -41.07 5.60
N LYS A 22 19.19 -40.50 6.79
CA LYS A 22 19.95 -41.10 7.89
C LYS A 22 19.03 -41.90 8.81
N ILE A 23 19.59 -42.83 9.62
CA ILE A 23 18.84 -43.45 10.71
C ILE A 23 18.61 -42.44 11.84
N TYR A 24 17.56 -42.66 12.65
CA TYR A 24 17.17 -41.72 13.72
C TYR A 24 18.29 -41.50 14.74
N MET A 25 19.00 -42.56 15.09
CA MET A 25 20.15 -42.50 16.02
C MET A 25 21.24 -41.53 15.56
N ASP A 26 21.55 -41.52 14.27
CA ASP A 26 22.60 -40.68 13.67
C ASP A 26 22.14 -39.31 13.16
N CYS A 27 20.90 -38.96 13.46
CA CYS A 27 20.28 -37.70 12.94
C CYS A 27 19.65 -36.87 14.07
N CYS A 28 18.42 -37.20 14.44
CA CYS A 28 17.62 -36.34 15.33
C CYS A 28 17.54 -36.87 16.78
N LYS A 29 18.20 -37.96 17.14
CA LYS A 29 18.09 -38.55 18.48
C LYS A 29 18.56 -37.61 19.60
N ASP A 30 19.65 -36.88 19.35
CA ASP A 30 20.26 -35.98 20.34
C ASP A 30 19.68 -34.57 20.33
N LYS A 31 18.60 -34.33 19.55
CA LYS A 31 17.88 -33.07 19.54
C LYS A 31 16.96 -32.95 20.76
N ARG A 32 16.56 -31.71 21.09
CA ARG A 32 15.62 -31.41 22.19
C ARG A 32 14.16 -31.75 21.86
N PHE A 33 13.93 -32.62 20.87
CA PHE A 33 12.62 -33.17 20.54
C PHE A 33 12.76 -34.69 20.30
N LYS A 34 11.62 -35.38 20.38
CA LYS A 34 11.53 -36.82 20.07
C LYS A 34 10.56 -37.02 18.91
N TRP A 35 10.95 -37.87 17.96
CA TRP A 35 9.98 -38.36 17.00
C TRP A 35 9.08 -39.39 17.63
N VAL A 36 7.77 -39.19 17.48
CA VAL A 36 6.75 -40.11 17.95
C VAL A 36 5.81 -40.45 16.79
N ILE A 37 5.21 -41.63 16.86
CA ILE A 37 4.24 -42.13 15.87
C ILE A 37 2.87 -42.27 16.54
N ASP A 38 1.81 -41.84 15.89
CA ASP A 38 0.45 -42.01 16.34
C ASP A 38 -0.14 -43.37 15.92
N GLU A 39 -1.36 -43.65 16.37
CA GLU A 39 -2.09 -44.90 16.03
C GLU A 39 -2.41 -45.04 14.54
N LYS A 40 -2.33 -43.94 13.76
CA LYS A 40 -2.55 -43.89 12.31
C LYS A 40 -1.26 -44.06 11.52
N GLY A 41 -0.11 -44.13 12.20
CA GLY A 41 1.21 -44.24 11.57
C GLY A 41 1.80 -42.90 11.10
N LYS A 42 1.24 -41.78 11.52
CA LYS A 42 1.77 -40.44 11.21
C LYS A 42 2.86 -40.08 12.24
N PHE A 43 3.97 -39.52 11.77
CA PHE A 43 5.05 -39.06 12.59
C PHE A 43 4.83 -37.64 13.08
N HIS A 44 5.14 -37.37 14.36
CA HIS A 44 5.05 -36.08 14.99
C HIS A 44 6.33 -35.78 15.77
N LYS A 45 6.72 -34.49 15.83
CA LYS A 45 7.77 -34.01 16.74
C LYS A 45 7.14 -33.73 18.12
N SER A 46 7.64 -34.38 19.17
CA SER A 46 7.26 -34.12 20.56
C SER A 46 8.34 -33.25 21.19
N LEU A 47 8.00 -32.03 21.54
CA LEU A 47 8.88 -31.06 22.19
C LEU A 47 8.66 -31.11 23.70
N GLU A 48 9.74 -31.05 24.47
CA GLU A 48 9.68 -30.76 25.91
C GLU A 48 9.70 -29.27 26.10
N LEU A 49 8.54 -28.70 26.45
CA LEU A 49 8.37 -27.27 26.66
C LEU A 49 8.49 -26.94 28.15
N ASP A 50 9.09 -25.81 28.45
CA ASP A 50 9.05 -25.25 29.81
C ASP A 50 7.60 -24.95 30.22
N GLU A 51 7.30 -25.05 31.52
CA GLU A 51 5.94 -24.93 32.03
C GLU A 51 5.31 -23.56 31.68
N GLU A 52 6.10 -22.48 31.75
CA GLU A 52 5.69 -21.11 31.37
C GLU A 52 5.29 -21.01 29.90
N VAL A 53 6.10 -21.59 28.99
CA VAL A 53 5.80 -21.61 27.54
C VAL A 53 4.56 -22.46 27.25
N PHE A 54 4.40 -23.57 27.96
CA PHE A 54 3.23 -24.43 27.81
C PHE A 54 1.95 -23.70 28.23
N GLU A 55 1.97 -22.95 29.34
CA GLU A 55 0.84 -22.16 29.80
C GLU A 55 0.46 -21.07 28.78
N GLU A 56 1.43 -20.36 28.23
CA GLU A 56 1.20 -19.34 27.16
C GLU A 56 0.55 -19.96 25.90
N LEU A 57 1.03 -21.12 25.47
CA LEU A 57 0.46 -21.82 24.31
C LEU A 57 -0.98 -22.29 24.58
N GLU A 58 -1.31 -22.75 25.79
CA GLU A 58 -2.68 -23.12 26.16
C GLU A 58 -3.63 -21.88 26.19
N VAL A 59 -3.12 -20.71 26.59
CA VAL A 59 -3.88 -19.45 26.51
C VAL A 59 -4.17 -19.12 25.04
N LEU A 60 -3.17 -19.16 24.17
CA LEU A 60 -3.35 -18.90 22.73
C LEU A 60 -4.30 -19.92 22.09
N ARG A 61 -4.19 -21.18 22.45
CA ARG A 61 -5.10 -22.24 21.99
C ARG A 61 -6.54 -21.98 22.41
N SER A 62 -6.72 -21.52 23.63
CA SER A 62 -8.05 -21.20 24.16
C SER A 62 -8.66 -19.99 23.43
N GLN A 63 -7.87 -18.96 23.16
CA GLN A 63 -8.29 -17.79 22.39
C GLN A 63 -8.65 -18.15 20.94
N PHE A 64 -7.83 -19.01 20.30
CA PHE A 64 -8.11 -19.50 18.96
C PHE A 64 -9.42 -20.27 18.92
N LYS A 65 -9.62 -21.17 19.88
CA LYS A 65 -10.86 -21.96 19.99
C LYS A 65 -12.09 -21.11 20.25
N GLU A 66 -11.95 -20.06 21.03
CA GLU A 66 -13.04 -19.08 21.27
C GLU A 66 -13.38 -18.33 19.97
N THR A 67 -12.36 -17.95 19.21
CA THR A 67 -12.52 -17.18 17.96
C THR A 67 -13.08 -18.02 16.82
N PHE A 68 -12.59 -19.25 16.65
CA PHE A 68 -12.88 -20.10 15.49
C PHE A 68 -13.84 -21.25 15.78
N GLY A 69 -14.18 -21.53 17.03
CA GLY A 69 -15.07 -22.62 17.45
C GLY A 69 -14.48 -24.02 17.30
N ARG A 70 -13.20 -24.14 16.96
CA ARG A 70 -12.46 -25.40 16.77
C ARG A 70 -11.03 -25.30 17.31
N ASP A 71 -10.34 -26.39 17.40
CA ASP A 71 -8.92 -26.45 17.74
C ASP A 71 -8.03 -26.14 16.51
N TYR A 72 -6.73 -25.91 16.72
CA TYR A 72 -5.75 -25.74 15.64
C TYR A 72 -5.72 -26.96 14.71
N GLU A 73 -5.56 -26.69 13.42
CA GLU A 73 -5.27 -27.63 12.35
C GLU A 73 -3.89 -27.35 11.74
N GLU A 74 -3.40 -28.23 10.88
CA GLU A 74 -2.04 -28.23 10.34
C GLU A 74 -1.63 -26.90 9.65
N ASN A 75 -2.61 -26.22 9.02
CA ASN A 75 -2.38 -24.97 8.28
C ASN A 75 -2.67 -23.70 9.11
N ASP A 76 -3.06 -23.84 10.37
CA ASP A 76 -3.32 -22.67 11.21
C ASP A 76 -2.00 -22.12 11.80
N ARG A 77 -1.97 -20.81 12.00
CA ARG A 77 -0.82 -20.11 12.58
C ARG A 77 -1.04 -19.92 14.09
N VAL A 78 -0.29 -20.68 14.89
CA VAL A 78 -0.49 -20.80 16.35
C VAL A 78 -0.45 -19.47 17.10
N PHE A 79 0.41 -18.53 16.66
CA PHE A 79 0.57 -17.23 17.33
C PHE A 79 -0.45 -16.17 16.92
N TYR A 80 -1.36 -16.49 15.99
CA TYR A 80 -2.33 -15.54 15.46
C TYR A 80 -3.76 -16.04 15.71
N SER A 81 -4.35 -15.55 16.78
CA SER A 81 -5.70 -15.94 17.20
C SER A 81 -6.82 -15.17 16.49
N SER A 82 -6.51 -14.08 15.77
CA SER A 82 -7.51 -13.32 15.02
C SER A 82 -7.58 -13.73 13.56
N ILE A 83 -8.78 -13.63 12.94
CA ILE A 83 -8.98 -13.90 11.52
C ILE A 83 -8.08 -13.02 10.65
N ILE A 84 -7.93 -11.74 11.01
CA ILE A 84 -7.09 -10.79 10.26
C ILE A 84 -5.62 -11.24 10.27
N HIS A 85 -5.09 -11.67 11.41
CA HIS A 85 -3.72 -12.15 11.51
C HIS A 85 -3.50 -13.43 10.72
N GLN A 86 -4.48 -14.35 10.72
CA GLN A 86 -4.38 -15.57 9.92
C GLN A 86 -4.29 -15.25 8.41
N LEU A 87 -5.04 -14.25 7.94
CA LEU A 87 -5.05 -13.84 6.54
C LEU A 87 -3.81 -13.07 6.10
N ASN A 88 -3.17 -12.33 7.01
CA ASN A 88 -2.05 -11.43 6.68
C ASN A 88 -0.70 -11.91 7.24
N TYR A 89 -0.60 -13.16 7.63
CA TYR A 89 0.52 -13.71 8.40
C TYR A 89 1.90 -13.38 7.83
N PHE A 90 2.17 -13.71 6.57
CA PHE A 90 3.49 -13.50 5.97
C PHE A 90 3.83 -12.02 5.79
N ASN A 91 2.89 -11.23 5.32
CA ASN A 91 3.09 -9.78 5.11
C ASN A 91 3.37 -9.07 6.44
N ASP A 92 2.66 -9.43 7.51
CA ASP A 92 2.88 -8.87 8.85
C ASP A 92 4.26 -9.24 9.39
N PHE A 93 4.67 -10.49 9.19
CA PHE A 93 6.01 -10.95 9.61
C PHE A 93 7.12 -10.22 8.85
N ILE A 94 7.08 -10.21 7.52
CA ILE A 94 8.11 -9.58 6.67
C ILE A 94 8.29 -8.10 7.04
N ARG A 95 7.20 -7.36 7.17
CA ARG A 95 7.24 -5.96 7.57
C ARG A 95 7.82 -5.77 8.95
N THR A 96 7.42 -6.59 9.92
CA THR A 96 7.93 -6.52 11.29
C THR A 96 9.41 -6.89 11.36
N ALA A 97 9.82 -7.92 10.63
CA ALA A 97 11.21 -8.36 10.54
C ALA A 97 12.11 -7.28 9.93
N ARG A 98 11.68 -6.62 8.87
CA ARG A 98 12.40 -5.47 8.26
C ARG A 98 12.51 -4.30 9.24
N LYS A 99 11.44 -3.93 9.94
CA LYS A 99 11.46 -2.88 10.97
C LYS A 99 12.40 -3.23 12.13
N ALA A 100 12.53 -4.50 12.46
CA ALA A 100 13.47 -5.00 13.48
C ALA A 100 14.92 -5.09 13.00
N GLY A 101 15.20 -4.80 11.71
CA GLY A 101 16.55 -4.86 11.13
C GLY A 101 17.05 -6.28 10.88
N ILE A 102 16.15 -7.26 10.70
CA ILE A 102 16.52 -8.61 10.30
C ILE A 102 17.03 -8.59 8.86
N GLU A 103 18.14 -9.31 8.60
CA GLU A 103 18.75 -9.39 7.28
C GLU A 103 17.80 -10.01 6.25
N GLU A 104 17.78 -9.47 5.03
CA GLU A 104 16.89 -9.93 3.96
C GLU A 104 17.08 -11.41 3.60
N SER A 105 18.31 -11.95 3.71
CA SER A 105 18.58 -13.37 3.52
C SER A 105 17.80 -14.26 4.49
N HIS A 106 17.63 -13.81 5.73
CA HIS A 106 16.86 -14.53 6.74
C HIS A 106 15.35 -14.40 6.52
N ILE A 107 14.90 -13.23 6.04
CA ILE A 107 13.51 -13.00 5.65
C ILE A 107 13.15 -13.86 4.44
N TYR A 108 14.04 -13.93 3.46
CA TYR A 108 13.89 -14.80 2.30
C TYR A 108 13.83 -16.29 2.71
N ALA A 109 14.74 -16.74 3.59
CA ALA A 109 14.75 -18.10 4.07
C ALA A 109 13.46 -18.45 4.84
N TYR A 110 12.96 -17.54 5.67
CA TYR A 110 11.67 -17.68 6.35
C TYR A 110 10.52 -17.90 5.37
N TYR A 111 10.47 -17.09 4.31
CA TYR A 111 9.45 -17.22 3.27
C TYR A 111 9.56 -18.54 2.50
N LYS A 112 10.78 -18.90 2.05
CA LYS A 112 11.05 -20.11 1.25
C LYS A 112 10.78 -21.41 2.02
N THR A 113 10.98 -21.41 3.32
CA THR A 113 10.80 -22.57 4.20
C THR A 113 9.44 -22.59 4.90
N ASP A 114 8.47 -21.84 4.40
CA ASP A 114 7.09 -21.75 4.93
C ASP A 114 7.04 -21.41 6.44
N GLY A 115 7.83 -20.43 6.84
CA GLY A 115 7.80 -19.89 8.20
C GLY A 115 8.81 -20.50 9.17
N LEU A 116 9.81 -21.25 8.69
CA LEU A 116 10.88 -21.75 9.54
C LEU A 116 11.81 -20.59 9.95
N ILE A 117 12.17 -20.55 11.23
CA ILE A 117 13.19 -19.66 11.77
C ILE A 117 14.24 -20.52 12.47
N VAL A 118 15.51 -20.39 12.08
CA VAL A 118 16.62 -21.06 12.72
C VAL A 118 17.46 -20.05 13.49
N THR A 119 17.61 -20.29 14.79
CA THR A 119 18.42 -19.46 15.68
C THR A 119 19.33 -20.36 16.55
N GLU A 120 20.33 -19.75 17.19
CA GLU A 120 21.15 -20.47 18.17
C GLU A 120 20.33 -21.04 19.35
N LEU A 121 19.19 -20.45 19.65
CA LEU A 121 18.32 -20.84 20.77
C LEU A 121 17.44 -22.05 20.43
N ASN A 122 17.07 -22.24 19.14
CA ASN A 122 16.12 -23.29 18.74
C ASN A 122 16.70 -24.39 17.84
N LYS A 123 17.94 -24.27 17.39
CA LYS A 123 18.56 -25.26 16.47
C LYS A 123 18.54 -26.72 17.02
N ASP A 124 18.53 -26.88 18.34
CA ASP A 124 18.43 -28.20 18.98
C ASP A 124 16.99 -28.75 18.93
N GLN A 125 16.01 -27.92 18.62
CA GLN A 125 14.60 -28.29 18.49
C GLN A 125 14.20 -28.54 17.02
N LEU A 126 15.12 -28.32 16.08
CA LEU A 126 14.90 -28.48 14.64
C LEU A 126 15.62 -29.74 14.13
N SER A 127 15.06 -30.37 13.11
CA SER A 127 15.73 -31.49 12.45
C SER A 127 16.94 -31.03 11.64
N ASP A 128 17.85 -31.92 11.33
CA ASP A 128 19.00 -31.62 10.46
C ASP A 128 18.51 -31.15 9.08
N LYS A 129 17.41 -31.72 8.59
CA LYS A 129 16.80 -31.32 7.32
C LYS A 129 16.25 -29.91 7.37
N ASP A 130 15.51 -29.53 8.41
CA ASP A 130 14.98 -28.17 8.58
C ASP A 130 16.13 -27.14 8.57
N ILE A 131 17.23 -27.44 9.28
CA ILE A 131 18.40 -26.57 9.35
C ILE A 131 19.10 -26.47 7.98
N GLU A 132 19.14 -27.55 7.23
CA GLU A 132 19.77 -27.61 5.91
C GLU A 132 18.93 -26.80 4.90
N GLU A 133 17.61 -27.02 4.87
CA GLU A 133 16.69 -26.23 4.01
C GLU A 133 16.77 -24.73 4.30
N TRP A 134 16.86 -24.33 5.57
CA TRP A 134 17.07 -22.94 5.96
C TRP A 134 18.40 -22.38 5.45
N ARG A 135 19.49 -23.13 5.58
CA ARG A 135 20.82 -22.73 5.09
C ARG A 135 20.87 -22.64 3.57
N GLU A 136 20.27 -23.61 2.89
CA GLU A 136 20.17 -23.61 1.43
C GLU A 136 19.41 -22.38 0.95
N ALA A 137 18.32 -22.00 1.61
CA ALA A 137 17.56 -20.81 1.25
C ALA A 137 18.36 -19.50 1.49
N ILE A 138 19.14 -19.41 2.60
CA ILE A 138 20.06 -18.28 2.81
C ILE A 138 21.12 -18.23 1.71
N TYR A 139 21.74 -19.38 1.42
CA TYR A 139 22.77 -19.48 0.40
C TYR A 139 22.23 -19.15 -0.99
N GLU A 140 21.03 -19.64 -1.34
CA GLU A 140 20.33 -19.29 -2.58
C GLU A 140 20.17 -17.77 -2.68
N PHE A 141 19.73 -17.11 -1.60
CA PHE A 141 19.60 -15.64 -1.59
C PHE A 141 20.96 -14.95 -1.78
N GLU A 142 22.00 -15.40 -1.09
CA GLU A 142 23.35 -14.85 -1.21
C GLU A 142 23.93 -15.07 -2.61
N GLU A 143 23.71 -16.24 -3.22
CA GLU A 143 24.08 -16.48 -4.63
C GLU A 143 23.30 -15.56 -5.57
N LEU A 144 21.98 -15.44 -5.37
CA LEU A 144 21.13 -14.51 -6.08
C LEU A 144 21.65 -13.06 -5.98
N MET A 145 22.20 -12.68 -4.83
CA MET A 145 22.74 -11.32 -4.60
C MET A 145 24.19 -11.15 -5.06
N ASN A 146 24.98 -12.23 -5.15
CA ASN A 146 26.42 -12.17 -5.47
C ASN A 146 26.74 -12.48 -6.95
N GLU A 147 25.85 -13.11 -7.71
CA GLU A 147 26.10 -13.32 -9.13
C GLU A 147 26.11 -11.96 -9.86
N GLU A 148 27.31 -11.60 -10.37
CA GLU A 148 27.47 -10.56 -11.38
C GLU A 148 26.67 -10.99 -12.64
N PHE A 149 25.44 -10.65 -12.64
CA PHE A 149 24.39 -10.58 -13.64
C PHE A 149 24.66 -11.15 -15.03
N LYS A 150 24.23 -12.38 -15.21
CA LYS A 150 23.98 -12.95 -16.55
C LYS A 150 22.52 -13.20 -16.88
N ASP A 151 21.59 -13.05 -15.96
CA ASP A 151 20.18 -13.35 -16.23
C ASP A 151 19.22 -12.22 -15.83
N ASN A 152 18.28 -11.88 -16.74
CA ASN A 152 17.35 -10.76 -16.58
C ASN A 152 16.41 -10.86 -15.36
N GLN A 153 16.16 -12.06 -14.83
CA GLN A 153 15.28 -12.26 -13.68
C GLN A 153 15.93 -11.82 -12.36
N LEU A 154 17.22 -11.99 -12.23
CA LEU A 154 17.98 -11.63 -11.02
C LEU A 154 18.09 -10.13 -10.86
N ASN A 155 18.24 -9.40 -11.96
CA ASN A 155 18.19 -7.94 -11.98
C ASN A 155 16.86 -7.40 -11.43
N ILE A 156 15.77 -8.13 -11.64
CA ILE A 156 14.43 -7.72 -11.21
C ILE A 156 14.33 -7.80 -9.68
N VAL A 157 14.74 -8.90 -9.05
CA VAL A 157 14.64 -9.08 -7.58
C VAL A 157 15.47 -8.04 -6.83
N GLN A 158 16.73 -7.83 -7.23
CA GLN A 158 17.58 -6.83 -6.58
C GLN A 158 17.06 -5.40 -6.80
N ALA A 159 16.60 -5.11 -8.02
CA ALA A 159 16.05 -3.81 -8.32
C ALA A 159 14.73 -3.58 -7.55
N VAL A 160 13.89 -4.61 -7.38
CA VAL A 160 12.67 -4.52 -6.56
C VAL A 160 13.03 -4.26 -5.11
N LEU A 161 13.93 -5.02 -4.48
CA LEU A 161 14.36 -4.81 -3.09
C LEU A 161 15.01 -3.45 -2.87
N PHE A 162 15.88 -3.03 -3.80
CA PHE A 162 16.50 -1.71 -3.75
C PHE A 162 15.46 -0.60 -3.88
N VAL A 163 14.53 -0.75 -4.83
CA VAL A 163 13.45 0.21 -5.07
C VAL A 163 12.50 0.25 -3.88
N GLU A 164 12.12 -0.90 -3.30
CA GLU A 164 11.25 -0.95 -2.13
C GLU A 164 11.85 -0.16 -0.96
N ASN A 165 13.09 -0.44 -0.58
CA ASN A 165 13.74 0.23 0.54
C ASN A 165 13.97 1.73 0.28
N ALA A 166 14.46 2.08 -0.91
CA ALA A 166 14.68 3.46 -1.28
C ALA A 166 13.37 4.22 -1.43
N LEU A 167 12.35 3.59 -2.01
CA LEU A 167 11.05 4.19 -2.27
C LEU A 167 10.25 4.37 -0.97
N THR A 168 10.27 3.43 -0.04
CA THR A 168 9.61 3.57 1.26
C THR A 168 10.15 4.79 2.02
N ASN A 169 11.47 4.92 2.12
CA ASN A 169 12.11 6.07 2.74
C ASN A 169 11.82 7.39 2.01
N PHE A 170 11.75 7.34 0.68
CA PHE A 170 11.41 8.49 -0.14
C PHE A 170 9.95 8.90 0.04
N LEU A 171 9.01 7.94 0.05
CA LEU A 171 7.59 8.21 0.20
C LEU A 171 7.26 8.87 1.54
N GLU A 172 7.85 8.39 2.63
CA GLU A 172 7.65 8.99 3.96
C GLU A 172 8.04 10.48 3.97
N LYS A 173 9.25 10.81 3.47
CA LYS A 173 9.73 12.19 3.39
C LYS A 173 8.92 13.05 2.43
N SER A 174 8.52 12.49 1.30
CA SER A 174 7.81 13.21 0.25
C SER A 174 6.37 13.49 0.63
N PHE A 175 5.69 12.57 1.33
CA PHE A 175 4.36 12.83 1.88
C PHE A 175 4.37 14.00 2.86
N GLU A 176 5.36 14.06 3.77
CA GLU A 176 5.49 15.20 4.68
C GLU A 176 5.70 16.53 3.93
N GLN A 177 6.53 16.52 2.90
CA GLN A 177 6.81 17.73 2.10
C GLN A 177 5.57 18.18 1.31
N VAL A 178 4.82 17.26 0.70
CA VAL A 178 3.57 17.58 0.00
C VAL A 178 2.54 18.13 0.98
N GLU A 179 2.38 17.49 2.13
CA GLU A 179 1.44 17.92 3.16
C GLU A 179 1.76 19.33 3.66
N LEU A 180 3.05 19.62 3.94
CA LEU A 180 3.51 20.95 4.31
C LEU A 180 3.25 21.98 3.21
N GLY A 181 3.49 21.63 1.94
CA GLY A 181 3.23 22.50 0.79
C GLY A 181 1.75 22.83 0.63
N LEU A 182 0.88 21.85 0.74
CA LEU A 182 -0.58 22.02 0.70
C LEU A 182 -1.09 22.85 1.88
N ALA A 183 -0.60 22.58 3.09
CA ALA A 183 -0.96 23.33 4.29
C ALA A 183 -0.49 24.78 4.19
N LYS A 184 0.74 25.02 3.71
CA LYS A 184 1.27 26.36 3.47
C LYS A 184 0.43 27.13 2.48
N PHE A 185 0.02 26.49 1.36
CA PHE A 185 -0.87 27.13 0.39
C PHE A 185 -2.18 27.59 1.05
N ILE A 186 -2.81 26.73 1.85
CA ILE A 186 -4.07 27.03 2.51
C ILE A 186 -3.90 28.19 3.51
N VAL A 187 -2.84 28.18 4.30
CA VAL A 187 -2.54 29.23 5.31
C VAL A 187 -2.23 30.56 4.63
N ASP A 188 -1.28 30.57 3.69
CA ASP A 188 -0.80 31.80 3.03
C ASP A 188 -1.87 32.43 2.15
N SER A 189 -2.81 31.66 1.60
CA SER A 189 -3.91 32.18 0.80
C SER A 189 -5.00 32.89 1.63
N ASN A 190 -5.06 32.60 2.93
CA ASN A 190 -6.01 33.20 3.86
C ASN A 190 -5.43 34.30 4.76
N GLY A 191 -4.13 34.63 4.61
CA GLY A 191 -3.40 35.55 5.46
C GLY A 191 -3.13 34.97 6.86
N ASP A 192 -2.75 35.86 7.82
CA ASP A 192 -2.47 35.44 9.20
C ASP A 192 -3.74 35.06 10.02
N GLU A 193 -4.91 35.10 9.40
CA GLU A 193 -6.12 34.61 10.08
C GLU A 193 -6.05 33.08 10.21
N PHE A 194 -5.97 32.62 11.43
CA PHE A 194 -6.04 31.20 11.77
C PHE A 194 -7.31 30.61 11.14
N LEU A 195 -7.14 29.70 10.17
CA LEU A 195 -8.25 28.96 9.58
C LEU A 195 -9.02 28.26 10.72
N ASN A 196 -10.16 28.81 11.08
CA ASN A 196 -11.06 28.12 11.97
C ASN A 196 -11.75 27.00 11.18
N LEU A 197 -11.08 25.84 11.14
CA LEU A 197 -11.55 24.67 10.40
C LEU A 197 -12.96 24.20 10.81
N ASN A 198 -13.41 24.59 12.01
CA ASN A 198 -14.77 24.30 12.50
C ASN A 198 -15.84 25.15 11.82
N SER A 199 -15.46 26.26 11.19
CA SER A 199 -16.35 27.17 10.47
C SER A 199 -16.05 27.27 8.97
N PHE A 200 -15.15 26.42 8.43
CA PHE A 200 -14.80 26.43 7.04
C PHE A 200 -16.02 26.10 6.16
N GLN A 201 -16.33 27.01 5.26
CA GLN A 201 -17.41 26.86 4.28
C GLN A 201 -16.89 27.12 2.88
N VAL A 202 -17.32 26.31 1.93
CA VAL A 202 -17.07 26.57 0.51
C VAL A 202 -18.03 27.67 0.04
N LEU A 203 -17.50 28.85 -0.19
CA LEU A 203 -18.30 30.03 -0.54
C LEU A 203 -18.09 30.50 -1.99
N ASP A 204 -16.97 30.16 -2.58
CA ASP A 204 -16.54 30.59 -3.91
C ASP A 204 -15.53 29.62 -4.53
N HIS A 205 -14.94 30.02 -5.66
CA HIS A 205 -13.94 29.22 -6.37
C HIS A 205 -12.67 29.00 -5.54
N LYS A 206 -12.19 30.03 -4.83
CA LYS A 206 -10.99 29.95 -4.01
C LYS A 206 -11.17 28.92 -2.88
N SER A 207 -12.20 29.07 -2.07
CA SER A 207 -12.51 28.16 -0.96
C SER A 207 -12.82 26.74 -1.44
N PHE A 208 -13.35 26.57 -2.67
CA PHE A 208 -13.49 25.25 -3.26
C PHE A 208 -12.13 24.59 -3.56
N MET A 209 -11.16 25.34 -4.11
CA MET A 209 -9.81 24.82 -4.34
C MET A 209 -9.11 24.47 -3.03
N GLU A 210 -9.21 25.30 -2.01
CA GLU A 210 -8.70 25.04 -0.67
C GLU A 210 -9.31 23.76 -0.06
N PHE A 211 -10.62 23.58 -0.24
CA PHE A 211 -11.30 22.34 0.17
C PHE A 211 -10.73 21.11 -0.53
N CYS A 212 -10.48 21.18 -1.84
CA CYS A 212 -9.85 20.09 -2.59
C CYS A 212 -8.47 19.73 -2.01
N LEU A 213 -7.63 20.73 -1.74
CA LEU A 213 -6.30 20.53 -1.18
C LEU A 213 -6.36 19.96 0.24
N TYR A 214 -7.24 20.49 1.08
CA TYR A 214 -7.43 19.96 2.43
C TYR A 214 -7.88 18.49 2.43
N LYS A 215 -8.79 18.15 1.50
CA LYS A 215 -9.21 16.77 1.30
C LYS A 215 -8.05 15.88 0.84
N THR A 216 -7.14 16.40 0.02
CA THR A 216 -5.92 15.70 -0.39
C THR A 216 -5.02 15.40 0.81
N ILE A 217 -4.77 16.37 1.70
CA ILE A 217 -4.01 16.16 2.94
C ILE A 217 -4.64 15.04 3.78
N LYS A 218 -5.95 15.05 3.96
CA LYS A 218 -6.65 14.01 4.73
C LYS A 218 -6.52 12.62 4.10
N ASN A 219 -6.57 12.54 2.77
CA ASN A 219 -6.40 11.28 2.05
C ASN A 219 -4.94 10.78 2.14
N LEU A 220 -3.93 11.66 2.05
CA LEU A 220 -2.53 11.28 2.24
C LEU A 220 -2.28 10.72 3.64
N ASN A 221 -2.81 11.38 4.68
CA ASN A 221 -2.73 10.88 6.05
C ASN A 221 -3.41 9.52 6.23
N ALA A 222 -4.54 9.30 5.57
CA ALA A 222 -5.22 8.01 5.61
C ALA A 222 -4.37 6.92 4.90
N ILE A 223 -3.73 7.23 3.76
CA ILE A 223 -2.83 6.31 3.05
C ILE A 223 -1.63 5.94 3.94
N LYS A 224 -1.01 6.92 4.63
CA LYS A 224 0.09 6.66 5.57
C LYS A 224 -0.33 5.67 6.65
N LEU A 225 -1.47 5.90 7.30
CA LEU A 225 -2.02 4.99 8.31
C LEU A 225 -2.31 3.59 7.76
N LEU A 226 -2.83 3.49 6.54
CA LEU A 226 -3.08 2.20 5.90
C LEU A 226 -1.78 1.46 5.60
N PHE A 227 -0.72 2.15 5.18
CA PHE A 227 0.61 1.56 4.98
C PHE A 227 1.20 1.06 6.30
N GLU A 228 1.10 1.84 7.37
CA GLU A 228 1.56 1.44 8.72
C GLU A 228 0.89 0.15 9.21
N HIS A 229 -0.33 -0.12 8.76
CA HIS A 229 -1.13 -1.29 9.15
C HIS A 229 -1.26 -2.36 8.05
N GLY A 230 -0.57 -2.19 6.90
CA GLY A 230 -0.53 -3.17 5.81
C GLY A 230 -1.82 -3.33 5.01
N HIS A 231 -2.64 -2.30 4.97
CA HIS A 231 -3.90 -2.29 4.21
C HIS A 231 -3.73 -1.65 2.83
N LYS A 232 -2.84 -2.20 2.01
CA LYS A 232 -2.45 -1.66 0.68
C LYS A 232 -3.62 -1.54 -0.30
N GLU A 233 -4.53 -2.51 -0.31
CA GLU A 233 -5.69 -2.51 -1.19
C GLU A 233 -6.63 -1.34 -0.86
N ASN A 234 -6.79 -1.04 0.44
CA ASN A 234 -7.57 0.10 0.89
C ASN A 234 -6.87 1.42 0.55
N ALA A 235 -5.53 1.47 0.55
CA ALA A 235 -4.79 2.63 0.08
C ALA A 235 -5.05 2.92 -1.40
N LEU A 236 -5.09 1.90 -2.27
CA LEU A 236 -5.46 2.05 -3.68
C LEU A 236 -6.88 2.60 -3.86
N ALA A 237 -7.82 2.19 -3.01
CA ALA A 237 -9.16 2.79 -3.00
C ALA A 237 -9.12 4.31 -2.69
N ILE A 238 -8.24 4.74 -1.77
CA ILE A 238 -8.07 6.17 -1.46
C ILE A 238 -7.33 6.90 -2.59
N VAL A 239 -6.36 6.28 -3.24
CA VAL A 239 -5.71 6.84 -4.44
C VAL A 239 -6.72 7.18 -5.53
N ARG A 240 -7.77 6.37 -5.68
CA ARG A 240 -8.89 6.66 -6.57
C ARG A 240 -9.57 8.01 -6.24
N PHE A 241 -9.76 8.32 -4.96
CA PHE A 241 -10.31 9.62 -4.56
C PHE A 241 -9.34 10.78 -4.82
N LEU A 242 -8.02 10.57 -4.66
CA LEU A 242 -7.01 11.57 -5.04
C LEU A 242 -7.05 11.89 -6.54
N TYR A 243 -7.23 10.88 -7.37
CA TYR A 243 -7.43 11.08 -8.80
C TYR A 243 -8.69 11.91 -9.10
N ASP A 244 -9.82 11.62 -8.45
CA ASP A 244 -11.03 12.41 -8.61
C ASP A 244 -10.85 13.87 -8.19
N ILE A 245 -10.14 14.11 -7.07
CA ILE A 245 -9.85 15.46 -6.62
C ILE A 245 -8.97 16.18 -7.65
N TYR A 246 -7.94 15.51 -8.16
CA TYR A 246 -7.08 16.07 -9.21
C TYR A 246 -7.88 16.48 -10.44
N LEU A 247 -8.79 15.64 -10.93
CA LEU A 247 -9.68 16.00 -12.05
C LEU A 247 -10.56 17.21 -11.75
N ASN A 248 -11.06 17.34 -10.54
CA ASN A 248 -11.83 18.54 -10.15
C ASN A 248 -10.93 19.78 -10.15
N VAL A 249 -9.71 19.69 -9.60
CA VAL A 249 -8.77 20.81 -9.55
C VAL A 249 -8.41 21.27 -10.96
N ILE A 250 -7.94 20.38 -11.85
CA ILE A 250 -7.52 20.76 -13.21
C ILE A 250 -8.66 21.32 -14.05
N VAL A 251 -9.87 20.79 -13.93
CA VAL A 251 -11.01 21.27 -14.73
C VAL A 251 -11.53 22.59 -14.21
N TYR A 252 -11.78 22.68 -12.92
CA TYR A 252 -12.41 23.88 -12.36
C TYR A 252 -11.43 25.05 -12.19
N SER A 253 -10.12 24.80 -12.12
CA SER A 253 -9.13 25.90 -12.15
C SER A 253 -9.12 26.66 -13.49
N LYS A 254 -9.52 26.00 -14.59
CA LYS A 254 -9.42 26.54 -15.95
C LYS A 254 -10.77 26.84 -16.60
N ASP A 255 -11.82 26.11 -16.26
CA ASP A 255 -13.18 26.27 -16.82
C ASP A 255 -14.13 26.89 -15.77
N VAL A 256 -14.01 28.19 -15.60
CA VAL A 256 -14.86 28.98 -14.67
C VAL A 256 -16.35 28.88 -15.01
N ASP A 257 -16.71 28.82 -16.28
CA ASP A 257 -18.10 28.66 -16.69
C ASP A 257 -18.65 27.30 -16.25
N PHE A 258 -17.87 26.26 -16.38
CA PHE A 258 -18.26 24.94 -15.92
C PHE A 258 -18.33 24.87 -14.40
N PHE A 259 -17.41 25.54 -13.69
CA PHE A 259 -17.49 25.70 -12.23
C PHE A 259 -18.81 26.40 -11.84
N ASN A 260 -19.15 27.50 -12.51
CA ASN A 260 -20.38 28.25 -12.26
C ASN A 260 -21.64 27.41 -12.57
N GLU A 261 -21.58 26.54 -13.55
CA GLU A 261 -22.72 25.66 -13.88
C GLU A 261 -22.89 24.52 -12.87
N LYS A 262 -21.79 23.95 -12.37
CA LYS A 262 -21.81 22.70 -11.59
C LYS A 262 -21.68 22.87 -10.08
N ILE A 263 -20.83 23.81 -9.63
CA ILE A 263 -20.47 23.98 -8.22
C ILE A 263 -21.19 25.15 -7.57
N VAL A 264 -21.29 26.30 -8.25
CA VAL A 264 -21.96 27.47 -7.67
C VAL A 264 -23.42 27.22 -7.24
N PRO A 265 -24.23 26.43 -7.96
CA PRO A 265 -25.57 26.07 -7.50
C PRO A 265 -25.56 25.24 -6.21
N LEU A 266 -24.53 24.40 -5.99
CA LEU A 266 -24.35 23.65 -4.74
C LEU A 266 -24.02 24.58 -3.58
N ILE A 267 -23.12 25.55 -3.81
CA ILE A 267 -22.80 26.60 -2.84
C ILE A 267 -24.07 27.42 -2.51
N GLY A 268 -24.87 27.71 -3.52
CA GLY A 268 -26.14 28.43 -3.36
C GLY A 268 -27.18 27.68 -2.52
N LEU A 269 -27.17 26.35 -2.52
CA LEU A 269 -28.00 25.55 -1.61
C LEU A 269 -27.60 25.77 -0.15
N GLU A 270 -26.30 25.75 0.16
CA GLU A 270 -25.80 25.98 1.51
C GLU A 270 -26.09 27.41 1.99
N LYS A 271 -26.05 28.38 1.09
CA LYS A 271 -26.40 29.80 1.36
C LYS A 271 -27.90 30.08 1.39
N GLY A 272 -28.75 29.10 1.06
CA GLY A 272 -30.18 29.29 0.99
C GLY A 272 -30.68 30.15 -0.19
N THR A 273 -29.81 30.45 -1.17
CA THR A 273 -30.19 31.21 -2.37
C THR A 273 -30.73 30.33 -3.50
N HIS A 274 -30.59 29.04 -3.36
CA HIS A 274 -31.03 28.03 -4.32
C HIS A 274 -31.86 26.95 -3.64
N ILE A 275 -32.66 26.21 -4.43
CA ILE A 275 -33.46 25.09 -3.93
C ILE A 275 -33.27 23.85 -4.81
N ARG A 276 -33.20 22.69 -4.18
CA ARG A 276 -33.08 21.40 -4.85
C ARG A 276 -34.45 20.97 -5.41
N GLN A 277 -34.53 20.79 -6.71
CA GLN A 277 -35.72 20.24 -7.37
C GLN A 277 -35.66 18.73 -7.56
N SER A 278 -34.46 18.18 -7.77
CA SER A 278 -34.23 16.75 -7.87
C SER A 278 -32.76 16.44 -7.50
N LYS A 279 -32.34 15.16 -7.54
CA LYS A 279 -30.97 14.73 -7.21
C LYS A 279 -29.88 15.60 -7.87
N HIS A 280 -30.12 16.05 -9.11
CA HIS A 280 -29.13 16.78 -9.91
C HIS A 280 -29.65 18.12 -10.46
N LYS A 281 -30.88 18.52 -10.13
CA LYS A 281 -31.45 19.80 -10.59
C LYS A 281 -31.61 20.76 -9.43
N ILE A 282 -31.02 21.94 -9.57
CA ILE A 282 -31.03 23.01 -8.57
C ILE A 282 -31.58 24.28 -9.25
N LYS A 283 -32.50 24.95 -8.60
CA LYS A 283 -33.11 26.18 -9.08
C LYS A 283 -32.61 27.36 -8.24
N ASP A 284 -32.13 28.39 -8.90
CA ASP A 284 -31.85 29.70 -8.31
C ASP A 284 -33.16 30.38 -7.97
N LEU A 285 -33.33 30.81 -6.75
CA LEU A 285 -34.57 31.46 -6.27
C LEU A 285 -34.73 32.90 -6.79
N THR A 286 -33.64 33.57 -7.16
CA THR A 286 -33.64 34.95 -7.63
C THR A 286 -33.95 35.02 -9.13
N THR A 287 -33.22 34.21 -9.92
CA THR A 287 -33.30 34.23 -11.37
C THR A 287 -34.29 33.24 -11.96
N GLY A 288 -34.71 32.26 -11.19
CA GLY A 288 -35.52 31.13 -11.64
C GLY A 288 -34.79 30.12 -12.53
N LYS A 289 -33.50 30.35 -12.82
CA LYS A 289 -32.69 29.45 -13.67
C LYS A 289 -32.52 28.09 -13.01
N VAL A 290 -32.61 27.02 -13.79
CA VAL A 290 -32.41 25.67 -13.35
C VAL A 290 -31.06 25.12 -13.85
N PHE A 291 -30.23 24.68 -12.95
CA PHE A 291 -28.92 24.10 -13.23
C PHE A 291 -28.97 22.58 -13.15
N ASN A 292 -28.24 21.90 -14.04
CA ASN A 292 -28.00 20.48 -13.95
C ASN A 292 -26.58 20.23 -13.39
N THR A 293 -26.50 19.92 -12.10
CA THR A 293 -25.23 19.71 -11.40
C THR A 293 -24.65 18.31 -11.56
N LYS A 294 -25.27 17.42 -12.35
CA LYS A 294 -24.72 16.09 -12.62
C LYS A 294 -23.36 16.24 -13.32
N THR A 295 -22.34 15.64 -12.71
CA THR A 295 -21.00 15.54 -13.27
C THR A 295 -20.52 14.11 -13.06
N THR A 296 -19.90 13.51 -14.07
CA THR A 296 -19.28 12.21 -14.01
C THR A 296 -17.76 12.36 -14.14
N ILE A 297 -17.02 11.42 -13.61
CA ILE A 297 -15.55 11.40 -13.73
C ILE A 297 -15.12 11.36 -15.20
N TYR A 298 -15.85 10.62 -16.03
CA TYR A 298 -15.65 10.62 -17.48
C TYR A 298 -15.74 12.04 -18.10
N GLN A 299 -16.77 12.82 -17.69
CA GLN A 299 -16.91 14.19 -18.19
C GLN A 299 -15.76 15.11 -17.73
N LEU A 300 -15.29 14.94 -16.49
CA LEU A 300 -14.12 15.67 -15.99
C LEU A 300 -12.87 15.27 -16.77
N ALA A 301 -12.62 13.97 -16.95
CA ALA A 301 -11.47 13.49 -17.72
C ALA A 301 -11.50 13.96 -19.17
N GLN A 302 -12.69 13.99 -19.84
CA GLN A 302 -12.85 14.53 -21.18
C GLN A 302 -12.57 16.03 -21.27
N LYS A 303 -12.93 16.80 -20.23
CA LYS A 303 -12.60 18.23 -20.16
C LYS A 303 -11.09 18.42 -19.91
N ALA A 304 -10.52 17.70 -18.97
CA ALA A 304 -9.10 17.74 -18.67
C ALA A 304 -8.21 17.34 -19.85
N LYS A 305 -8.70 16.47 -20.75
CA LYS A 305 -8.02 16.09 -22.00
C LYS A 305 -7.62 17.28 -22.88
N LYS A 306 -8.39 18.37 -22.83
CA LYS A 306 -8.10 19.58 -23.62
C LYS A 306 -6.82 20.28 -23.13
N GLU A 307 -6.55 20.19 -21.84
CA GLU A 307 -5.40 20.81 -21.19
C GLU A 307 -4.19 19.85 -21.21
N ASN A 308 -4.44 18.59 -20.93
CA ASN A 308 -3.42 17.54 -20.95
C ASN A 308 -4.04 16.22 -21.45
N PRO A 309 -3.75 15.80 -22.71
CA PRO A 309 -4.27 14.55 -23.27
C PRO A 309 -3.95 13.32 -22.42
N THR A 310 -2.80 13.32 -21.73
CA THR A 310 -2.33 12.18 -20.91
C THR A 310 -3.25 11.92 -19.70
N VAL A 311 -3.96 12.94 -19.22
CA VAL A 311 -4.98 12.78 -18.15
C VAL A 311 -6.09 11.83 -18.58
N PHE A 312 -6.48 11.88 -19.86
CA PHE A 312 -7.50 10.98 -20.37
C PHE A 312 -6.95 9.56 -20.63
N GLU A 313 -5.70 9.44 -21.10
CA GLU A 313 -5.03 8.13 -21.18
C GLU A 313 -4.98 7.46 -19.81
N LEU A 314 -4.72 8.23 -18.75
CA LEU A 314 -4.74 7.74 -17.36
C LEU A 314 -6.14 7.29 -16.92
N TYR A 315 -7.19 8.03 -17.32
CA TYR A 315 -8.56 7.62 -17.07
C TYR A 315 -8.86 6.24 -17.69
N GLU A 316 -8.49 6.04 -18.94
CA GLU A 316 -8.77 4.80 -19.66
C GLU A 316 -8.00 3.59 -19.08
N SER A 317 -6.77 3.80 -18.61
CA SER A 317 -5.89 2.72 -18.13
C SER A 317 -6.02 2.43 -16.64
N LEU A 318 -6.25 3.43 -15.80
CA LEU A 318 -6.17 3.29 -14.34
C LEU A 318 -7.52 3.36 -13.64
N PHE A 319 -8.48 4.14 -14.20
CA PHE A 319 -9.72 4.40 -13.48
C PHE A 319 -10.54 3.13 -13.22
N SER A 320 -10.59 2.22 -14.19
CA SER A 320 -11.30 0.95 -14.05
C SER A 320 -10.69 0.11 -12.93
N ASP A 321 -9.36 0.00 -12.92
CA ASP A 321 -8.62 -0.80 -11.94
C ASP A 321 -8.79 -0.23 -10.53
N LEU A 322 -8.53 1.07 -10.35
CA LEU A 322 -8.74 1.72 -9.04
C LEU A 322 -10.20 1.68 -8.58
N SER A 323 -11.16 1.72 -9.51
CA SER A 323 -12.59 1.58 -9.17
C SER A 323 -12.94 0.18 -8.67
N GLY A 324 -12.18 -0.84 -9.08
CA GLY A 324 -12.31 -2.20 -8.57
C GLY A 324 -12.09 -2.29 -7.05
N TYR A 325 -11.15 -1.50 -6.51
CA TYR A 325 -10.87 -1.45 -5.06
C TYR A 325 -11.92 -0.66 -4.26
N VAL A 326 -12.69 0.21 -4.90
CA VAL A 326 -13.77 0.99 -4.26
C VAL A 326 -15.08 0.20 -4.20
N HIS A 327 -15.30 -0.67 -5.18
CA HIS A 327 -16.53 -1.43 -5.35
C HIS A 327 -16.26 -2.93 -5.14
N VAL A 328 -17.29 -3.69 -4.76
CA VAL A 328 -17.19 -5.15 -4.72
C VAL A 328 -17.06 -5.66 -6.16
N ASN A 329 -15.81 -5.87 -6.58
CA ASN A 329 -15.47 -6.30 -7.93
C ASN A 329 -14.62 -7.58 -7.89
N ILE A 330 -15.08 -8.61 -8.59
CA ILE A 330 -14.39 -9.91 -8.64
C ILE A 330 -13.01 -9.81 -9.29
N SER A 331 -12.78 -8.85 -10.18
CA SER A 331 -11.49 -8.69 -10.87
C SER A 331 -10.32 -8.39 -9.91
N VAL A 332 -10.60 -7.79 -8.75
CA VAL A 332 -9.58 -7.49 -7.73
C VAL A 332 -9.64 -8.46 -6.54
N ALA A 333 -10.57 -9.43 -6.54
CA ALA A 333 -10.72 -10.36 -5.41
C ALA A 333 -9.42 -11.12 -5.11
N GLY A 334 -8.70 -11.55 -6.15
CA GLY A 334 -7.41 -12.23 -6.00
C GLY A 334 -6.37 -11.39 -5.25
N LYS A 335 -6.41 -10.06 -5.38
CA LYS A 335 -5.48 -9.15 -4.71
C LYS A 335 -5.66 -9.10 -3.18
N TYR A 336 -6.88 -9.36 -2.70
CA TYR A 336 -7.17 -9.43 -1.26
C TYR A 336 -6.79 -10.77 -0.62
N PHE A 337 -6.60 -11.82 -1.43
CA PHE A 337 -6.36 -13.17 -0.95
C PHE A 337 -5.04 -13.77 -1.45
N SER A 338 -4.38 -13.14 -2.44
CA SER A 338 -3.05 -13.55 -2.86
C SER A 338 -2.00 -12.94 -1.94
N GLU A 339 -1.15 -13.79 -1.37
CA GLU A 339 0.15 -13.35 -0.89
C GLU A 339 1.00 -13.14 -2.16
N ASN A 340 1.17 -11.88 -2.56
CA ASN A 340 2.10 -11.55 -3.64
C ASN A 340 3.48 -11.98 -3.19
N ASP A 341 4.25 -12.61 -4.06
CA ASP A 341 5.65 -12.93 -3.76
C ASP A 341 6.38 -11.59 -3.52
N PRO A 342 6.85 -11.33 -2.28
CA PRO A 342 7.45 -10.04 -1.93
C PRO A 342 8.77 -9.76 -2.65
N TYR A 343 9.31 -10.76 -3.38
CA TYR A 343 10.59 -10.67 -4.08
C TYR A 343 10.46 -10.59 -5.60
N TYR A 344 9.31 -10.94 -6.16
CA TYR A 344 9.13 -11.02 -7.63
C TYR A 344 8.08 -10.04 -8.18
N GLU A 345 7.22 -9.49 -7.32
CA GLU A 345 6.18 -8.55 -7.72
C GLU A 345 6.34 -7.21 -6.99
N LEU A 346 6.15 -6.13 -7.73
CA LEU A 346 6.08 -4.79 -7.13
C LEU A 346 4.95 -4.73 -6.12
N ASN A 347 5.29 -4.28 -4.93
CA ASN A 347 4.31 -4.11 -3.88
C ASN A 347 3.29 -3.03 -4.27
N GLU A 348 2.01 -3.39 -4.26
CA GLU A 348 0.90 -2.46 -4.55
C GLU A 348 0.90 -1.24 -3.62
N GLU A 349 1.48 -1.35 -2.42
CA GLU A 349 1.73 -0.25 -1.49
C GLU A 349 2.59 0.83 -2.14
N LEU A 350 3.67 0.43 -2.82
CA LEU A 350 4.57 1.36 -3.50
C LEU A 350 3.88 2.03 -4.69
N ILE A 351 3.12 1.28 -5.47
CA ILE A 351 2.33 1.82 -6.58
C ILE A 351 1.32 2.85 -6.05
N ALA A 352 0.61 2.52 -4.97
CA ALA A 352 -0.33 3.43 -4.32
C ALA A 352 0.36 4.71 -3.82
N GLY A 353 1.54 4.58 -3.21
CA GLY A 353 2.35 5.70 -2.73
C GLY A 353 2.81 6.62 -3.86
N VAL A 354 3.36 6.06 -4.93
CA VAL A 354 3.81 6.83 -6.11
C VAL A 354 2.65 7.55 -6.79
N LEU A 355 1.51 6.89 -6.95
CA LEU A 355 0.30 7.52 -7.51
C LEU A 355 -0.24 8.63 -6.59
N ALA A 356 -0.26 8.41 -5.28
CA ALA A 356 -0.70 9.43 -4.33
C ALA A 356 0.17 10.69 -4.38
N LEU A 357 1.51 10.52 -4.45
CA LEU A 357 2.45 11.62 -4.63
C LEU A 357 2.24 12.33 -5.97
N LEU A 358 2.11 11.56 -7.05
CA LEU A 358 1.87 12.13 -8.38
C LEU A 358 0.63 13.01 -8.40
N PHE A 359 -0.52 12.51 -7.94
CA PHE A 359 -1.75 13.30 -7.96
C PHE A 359 -1.68 14.53 -7.04
N SER A 360 -1.01 14.42 -5.90
CA SER A 360 -0.83 15.55 -5.00
C SER A 360 0.10 16.61 -5.58
N TYR A 361 1.19 16.18 -6.22
CA TYR A 361 2.09 17.06 -6.97
C TYR A 361 1.36 17.80 -8.08
N LEU A 362 0.58 17.10 -8.91
CA LEU A 362 -0.15 17.68 -10.01
C LEU A 362 -1.20 18.72 -9.53
N GLN A 363 -1.83 18.45 -8.39
CA GLN A 363 -2.75 19.42 -7.77
C GLN A 363 -2.02 20.69 -7.33
N LEU A 364 -0.86 20.57 -6.67
CA LEU A 364 -0.03 21.71 -6.31
C LEU A 364 0.31 22.56 -7.53
N TYR A 365 0.71 21.89 -8.61
CA TYR A 365 1.10 22.57 -9.85
C TYR A 365 -0.05 23.36 -10.50
N GLU A 366 -1.27 22.82 -10.46
CA GLU A 366 -2.45 23.49 -11.00
C GLU A 366 -2.88 24.68 -10.13
N VAL A 367 -2.87 24.55 -8.80
CA VAL A 367 -3.34 25.61 -7.92
C VAL A 367 -2.40 26.82 -7.86
N VAL A 368 -1.10 26.64 -8.07
CA VAL A 368 -0.15 27.79 -8.10
C VAL A 368 -0.35 28.69 -9.30
N LYS A 369 -1.03 28.22 -10.34
CA LYS A 369 -1.36 29.03 -11.53
C LYS A 369 -2.54 29.98 -11.31
N LEU A 370 -3.27 29.84 -10.19
CA LEU A 370 -4.43 30.68 -9.89
C LEU A 370 -4.02 32.13 -9.63
N ASP A 371 -4.84 33.07 -10.10
CA ASP A 371 -4.53 34.51 -10.08
C ASP A 371 -4.33 35.08 -8.68
N HIS A 372 -5.02 34.53 -7.68
CA HIS A 372 -4.94 35.00 -6.30
C HIS A 372 -3.70 34.52 -5.53
N VAL A 373 -2.84 33.67 -6.14
CA VAL A 373 -1.64 33.16 -5.52
C VAL A 373 -0.50 34.17 -5.62
N SER A 374 0.06 34.59 -4.48
CA SER A 374 1.16 35.54 -4.45
C SER A 374 2.41 35.00 -5.17
N SER A 375 3.20 35.89 -5.78
CA SER A 375 4.42 35.52 -6.50
C SER A 375 5.42 34.77 -5.59
N LYS A 376 5.50 35.12 -4.29
CA LYS A 376 6.35 34.46 -3.33
C LYS A 376 5.89 33.03 -3.09
N LEU A 377 4.61 32.83 -2.76
CA LEU A 377 4.00 31.52 -2.52
C LEU A 377 4.12 30.63 -3.75
N ARG A 378 3.90 31.19 -4.95
CA ARG A 378 4.07 30.50 -6.22
C ARG A 378 5.50 29.95 -6.37
N LYS A 379 6.52 30.77 -6.14
CA LYS A 379 7.93 30.32 -6.20
C LYS A 379 8.24 29.20 -5.20
N ASP A 380 7.79 29.34 -3.96
CA ASP A 380 8.02 28.35 -2.91
C ASP A 380 7.37 26.98 -3.26
N ILE A 381 6.14 26.99 -3.76
CA ILE A 381 5.42 25.76 -4.12
C ILE A 381 5.99 25.13 -5.40
N LEU A 382 6.33 25.94 -6.41
CA LEU A 382 6.98 25.42 -7.63
C LEU A 382 8.33 24.78 -7.31
N TYR A 383 9.12 25.40 -6.41
CA TYR A 383 10.37 24.79 -5.94
C TYR A 383 10.12 23.41 -5.29
N LEU A 384 9.12 23.31 -4.41
CA LEU A 384 8.74 22.04 -3.78
C LEU A 384 8.25 21.02 -4.81
N ALA A 385 7.39 21.44 -5.73
CA ALA A 385 6.86 20.61 -6.78
C ALA A 385 7.97 20.05 -7.70
N ASN A 386 8.91 20.90 -8.11
CA ASN A 386 10.05 20.49 -8.94
C ASN A 386 10.97 19.53 -8.20
N LYS A 387 11.18 19.74 -6.90
CA LYS A 387 11.95 18.81 -6.07
C LYS A 387 11.29 17.43 -6.02
N ILE A 388 9.99 17.35 -5.74
CA ILE A 388 9.24 16.09 -5.70
C ILE A 388 9.27 15.41 -7.08
N SER A 389 9.08 16.15 -8.17
CA SER A 389 9.14 15.62 -9.53
C SER A 389 10.52 15.02 -9.85
N SER A 390 11.60 15.71 -9.48
CA SER A 390 12.97 15.24 -9.73
C SER A 390 13.29 13.98 -8.93
N GLU A 391 12.72 13.84 -7.75
CA GLU A 391 12.94 12.68 -6.88
C GLU A 391 12.08 11.47 -7.27
N ILE A 392 10.84 11.67 -7.75
CA ILE A 392 9.93 10.59 -8.16
C ILE A 392 10.28 10.01 -9.54
N LYS A 393 10.84 10.82 -10.43
CA LYS A 393 11.15 10.43 -11.81
C LYS A 393 12.07 9.21 -11.93
N PRO A 394 13.19 9.10 -11.19
CA PRO A 394 14.03 7.91 -11.20
C PRO A 394 13.27 6.62 -10.82
N PHE A 395 12.37 6.70 -9.84
CA PHE A 395 11.56 5.55 -9.43
C PHE A 395 10.60 5.12 -10.55
N ILE A 396 9.93 6.06 -11.21
CA ILE A 396 9.04 5.76 -12.34
C ILE A 396 9.82 5.10 -13.49
N GLU A 397 11.03 5.57 -13.79
CA GLU A 397 11.87 4.96 -14.84
C GLU A 397 12.31 3.54 -14.46
N VAL A 398 12.66 3.29 -13.21
CA VAL A 398 12.97 1.94 -12.72
C VAL A 398 11.74 1.05 -12.79
N LEU A 399 10.60 1.48 -12.26
CA LEU A 399 9.33 0.74 -12.30
C LEU A 399 8.92 0.39 -13.75
N LYS A 400 9.11 1.34 -14.67
CA LYS A 400 8.87 1.13 -16.11
C LYS A 400 9.79 0.06 -16.70
N SER A 401 11.03 -0.05 -16.23
CA SER A 401 11.98 -1.07 -16.71
C SER A 401 11.68 -2.47 -16.15
N LEU A 402 11.14 -2.53 -14.93
CA LEU A 402 10.81 -3.77 -14.22
C LEU A 402 9.46 -4.35 -14.64
N GLU A 403 8.46 -3.52 -14.77
CA GLU A 403 7.14 -3.92 -15.20
C GLU A 403 6.77 -3.31 -16.55
N LYS A 404 6.35 -4.15 -17.48
CA LYS A 404 5.80 -3.71 -18.78
C LYS A 404 4.37 -3.12 -18.63
N ASN A 405 4.05 -2.53 -17.49
CA ASN A 405 2.74 -1.94 -17.26
C ASN A 405 2.68 -0.55 -17.92
N PRO A 406 1.72 -0.30 -18.82
CA PRO A 406 1.60 0.97 -19.55
C PRO A 406 1.39 2.18 -18.62
N ILE A 407 0.92 1.96 -17.39
CA ILE A 407 0.69 3.04 -16.43
C ILE A 407 1.95 3.85 -16.13
N PHE A 408 3.11 3.21 -16.01
CA PHE A 408 4.37 3.92 -15.73
C PHE A 408 4.81 4.82 -16.89
N ASN A 409 4.50 4.44 -18.12
CA ASN A 409 4.71 5.31 -19.29
C ASN A 409 3.82 6.55 -19.22
N ILE A 410 2.56 6.38 -18.81
CA ILE A 410 1.59 7.48 -18.68
C ILE A 410 2.02 8.41 -17.54
N MET A 411 2.43 7.87 -16.39
CA MET A 411 2.94 8.64 -15.26
C MET A 411 4.16 9.48 -15.66
N ASN A 412 5.10 8.90 -16.38
CA ASN A 412 6.28 9.62 -16.88
C ASN A 412 5.90 10.74 -17.85
N LYS A 413 4.99 10.50 -18.79
CA LYS A 413 4.47 11.54 -19.69
C LYS A 413 3.81 12.69 -18.89
N MET A 414 3.05 12.37 -17.83
CA MET A 414 2.43 13.39 -16.99
C MET A 414 3.48 14.26 -16.30
N LEU A 415 4.51 13.66 -15.72
CA LEU A 415 5.61 14.42 -15.11
C LEU A 415 6.33 15.30 -16.13
N MET A 416 6.64 14.77 -17.32
CA MET A 416 7.32 15.54 -18.37
C MET A 416 6.49 16.73 -18.86
N HIS A 417 5.19 16.58 -19.02
CA HIS A 417 4.31 17.67 -19.46
C HIS A 417 4.41 18.89 -18.53
N TYR A 418 4.47 18.67 -17.22
CA TYR A 418 4.54 19.76 -16.25
C TYR A 418 5.96 20.31 -16.06
N THR A 419 7.01 19.54 -16.29
CA THR A 419 8.40 20.00 -16.21
C THR A 419 8.84 20.77 -17.45
N GLU A 420 8.27 20.49 -18.63
CA GLU A 420 8.56 21.21 -19.88
C GLU A 420 7.83 22.57 -19.95
N GLU A 421 6.70 22.74 -19.28
CA GLU A 421 6.00 24.02 -19.17
C GLU A 421 6.74 25.02 -18.27
N ASP A 422 7.71 24.61 -17.45
CA ASP A 422 8.45 25.46 -16.50
C ASP A 422 9.46 26.40 -17.16
N HIS A 423 9.55 26.49 -18.47
CA HIS A 423 10.20 27.61 -19.15
C HIS A 423 9.34 28.88 -19.05
N PHE A 424 8.79 29.14 -17.85
CA PHE A 424 8.29 30.48 -17.54
C PHE A 424 9.47 31.44 -17.48
N THR A 425 9.75 32.00 -18.63
CA THR A 425 10.54 33.22 -18.76
C THR A 425 10.19 34.20 -17.65
N GLU A 426 11.26 34.67 -16.99
CA GLU A 426 11.31 35.71 -15.99
C GLU A 426 10.42 36.93 -16.27
#